data_7dca66ade0e884e0960e6099d2c924d6
#
_entry.id   7dca66ade0e884e0960e6099d2c924d6
#
_cell.length_a   1.000
_cell.length_b   1.000
_cell.length_c   1.000
_cell.angle_alpha   90.00
_cell.angle_beta   90.00
_cell.angle_gamma   90.00
#
_symmetry.space_group_name_H-M   'P 1'
#
loop_
_entity.id
_entity.type
_entity.pdbx_description
1 polymer ?
#
loop_
_entity_poly.entity_id
_entity_poly.type
_entity_poly.pdbx_seq_one_letter_code
_entity_poly.pdbx_strand_id
1 'polypeptide(L)'
;MSLTIQLDRYLSVRRSLGYDLGTAARILRRFTRFADREGATHVDTALFLRWHGTLAEACSSTRGARLTVVRLFAQWLSSFDPAHEVPPQGLLPSSIRRSRPHIYSDDEIRTIIAAAKELPSIYGLRGLTCSTLFGLIAVTGLRISEALALDRDDIDTLNRVLRVRQGKLGKERLLPLHLSVVTHLIDYLAERDRLIGHPVAALFVTDKASRLTDCGARYNFARAC
;
A
#
# COMPACT_ATOMS: atom_id res chain seq x y z
N MET A 1 -30.64 -16.51 -0.23
CA MET A 1 -29.39 -16.53 -1.07
C MET A 1 -28.21 -16.27 -0.13
N SER A 2 -27.07 -17.01 -0.26
CA SER A 2 -25.89 -16.77 0.59
C SER A 2 -25.34 -15.35 0.44
N LEU A 3 -24.94 -14.72 1.55
CA LEU A 3 -24.34 -13.38 1.53
C LEU A 3 -23.01 -13.35 0.76
N THR A 4 -22.31 -14.47 0.67
CA THR A 4 -21.10 -14.57 -0.15
C THR A 4 -21.40 -14.43 -1.65
N ILE A 5 -22.48 -15.03 -2.16
CA ILE A 5 -22.90 -14.86 -3.57
C ILE A 5 -23.29 -13.41 -3.86
N GLN A 6 -24.02 -12.80 -2.95
CA GLN A 6 -24.42 -11.38 -3.07
C GLN A 6 -23.18 -10.45 -3.04
N LEU A 7 -22.17 -10.79 -2.23
CA LEU A 7 -20.91 -10.05 -2.20
C LEU A 7 -20.17 -10.10 -3.54
N ASP A 8 -20.10 -11.27 -4.18
CA ASP A 8 -19.40 -11.39 -5.46
C ASP A 8 -20.07 -10.52 -6.53
N ARG A 9 -21.41 -10.47 -6.53
CA ARG A 9 -22.16 -9.55 -7.39
C ARG A 9 -21.85 -8.08 -7.08
N TYR A 10 -21.86 -7.69 -5.80
CA TYR A 10 -21.49 -6.33 -5.37
C TYR A 10 -20.09 -5.94 -5.84
N LEU A 11 -19.10 -6.82 -5.62
CA LEU A 11 -17.72 -6.55 -6.01
C LEU A 11 -17.57 -6.46 -7.53
N SER A 12 -18.28 -7.29 -8.29
CA SER A 12 -18.27 -7.23 -9.76
C SER A 12 -18.78 -5.87 -10.26
N VAL A 13 -19.94 -5.44 -9.79
CA VAL A 13 -20.53 -4.15 -10.17
C VAL A 13 -19.62 -2.98 -9.79
N ARG A 14 -19.08 -2.99 -8.58
CA ARG A 14 -18.20 -1.89 -8.13
C ARG A 14 -16.89 -1.82 -8.92
N ARG A 15 -16.34 -2.97 -9.31
CA ARG A 15 -15.12 -3.04 -10.13
C ARG A 15 -15.35 -2.59 -11.57
N SER A 16 -16.48 -2.92 -12.18
CA SER A 16 -16.84 -2.41 -13.51
C SER A 16 -16.98 -0.89 -13.55
N LEU A 17 -17.26 -0.26 -12.40
CA LEU A 17 -17.29 1.18 -12.21
C LEU A 17 -15.89 1.78 -11.88
N GLY A 18 -14.81 0.99 -11.95
CA GLY A 18 -13.44 1.45 -11.76
C GLY A 18 -12.96 1.55 -10.30
N TYR A 19 -13.71 1.00 -9.32
CA TYR A 19 -13.26 1.03 -7.93
C TYR A 19 -12.27 -0.10 -7.62
N ASP A 20 -11.10 0.24 -7.07
CA ASP A 20 -10.21 -0.73 -6.41
C ASP A 20 -10.72 -1.02 -5.00
N LEU A 21 -11.20 -2.23 -4.80
CA LEU A 21 -11.81 -2.67 -3.55
C LEU A 21 -10.94 -3.68 -2.78
N GLY A 22 -9.62 -3.72 -2.99
CA GLY A 22 -8.74 -4.75 -2.41
C GLY A 22 -8.94 -4.95 -0.90
N THR A 23 -8.86 -3.88 -0.11
CA THR A 23 -9.08 -3.95 1.35
C THR A 23 -10.55 -4.19 1.70
N ALA A 24 -11.49 -3.51 1.04
CA ALA A 24 -12.92 -3.69 1.29
C ALA A 24 -13.37 -5.12 0.99
N ALA A 25 -12.95 -5.69 -0.14
CA ALA A 25 -13.24 -7.08 -0.49
C ALA A 25 -12.72 -8.07 0.56
N ARG A 26 -11.52 -7.87 1.09
CA ARG A 26 -10.95 -8.73 2.15
C ARG A 26 -11.77 -8.66 3.44
N ILE A 27 -12.21 -7.47 3.84
CA ILE A 27 -13.07 -7.28 5.02
C ILE A 27 -14.43 -7.97 4.80
N LEU A 28 -15.08 -7.70 3.66
CA LEU A 28 -16.40 -8.24 3.35
C LEU A 28 -16.39 -9.77 3.21
N ARG A 29 -15.39 -10.37 2.59
CA ARG A 29 -15.27 -11.83 2.52
C ARG A 29 -15.15 -12.48 3.90
N ARG A 30 -14.48 -11.83 4.85
CA ARG A 30 -14.43 -12.32 6.24
C ARG A 30 -15.79 -12.21 6.91
N PHE A 31 -16.51 -11.11 6.70
CA PHE A 31 -17.84 -10.88 7.23
C PHE A 31 -18.87 -11.87 6.65
N THR A 32 -18.95 -12.01 5.33
CA THR A 32 -19.93 -12.89 4.69
C THR A 32 -19.67 -14.37 5.00
N ARG A 33 -18.42 -14.81 5.09
CA ARG A 33 -18.09 -16.18 5.57
C ARG A 33 -18.53 -16.41 7.00
N PHE A 34 -18.44 -15.41 7.86
CA PHE A 34 -18.97 -15.50 9.22
C PHE A 34 -20.50 -15.59 9.18
N ALA A 35 -21.15 -14.70 8.44
CA ALA A 35 -22.58 -14.68 8.30
C ALA A 35 -23.15 -16.00 7.75
N ASP A 36 -22.55 -16.56 6.71
CA ASP A 36 -22.97 -17.85 6.12
C ASP A 36 -22.79 -19.01 7.13
N ARG A 37 -21.78 -19.00 7.99
CA ARG A 37 -21.62 -19.99 9.08
C ARG A 37 -22.67 -19.86 10.19
N GLU A 38 -23.11 -18.63 10.46
CA GLU A 38 -24.21 -18.35 11.39
C GLU A 38 -25.60 -18.66 10.78
N GLY A 39 -25.65 -19.08 9.50
CA GLY A 39 -26.90 -19.29 8.79
C GLY A 39 -27.68 -18.01 8.46
N ALA A 40 -27.02 -16.85 8.57
CA ALA A 40 -27.66 -15.56 8.33
C ALA A 40 -27.88 -15.34 6.82
N THR A 41 -29.09 -15.00 6.44
CA THR A 41 -29.49 -14.67 5.07
C THR A 41 -29.53 -13.16 4.82
N HIS A 42 -29.61 -12.37 5.87
CA HIS A 42 -29.67 -10.91 5.83
C HIS A 42 -28.58 -10.29 6.71
N VAL A 43 -28.18 -9.09 6.35
CA VAL A 43 -27.31 -8.27 7.19
C VAL A 43 -28.17 -7.50 8.18
N ASP A 44 -27.82 -7.55 9.45
CA ASP A 44 -28.37 -6.71 10.51
C ASP A 44 -27.26 -6.21 11.45
N THR A 45 -27.61 -5.26 12.31
CA THR A 45 -26.68 -4.66 13.28
C THR A 45 -26.16 -5.69 14.29
N ALA A 46 -26.99 -6.63 14.71
CA ALA A 46 -26.61 -7.67 15.67
C ALA A 46 -25.59 -8.65 15.08
N LEU A 47 -25.78 -9.07 13.83
CA LEU A 47 -24.82 -9.90 13.09
C LEU A 47 -23.47 -9.21 12.95
N PHE A 48 -23.46 -7.91 12.60
CA PHE A 48 -22.24 -7.13 12.51
C PHE A 48 -21.51 -7.09 13.85
N LEU A 49 -22.21 -6.86 14.96
CA LEU A 49 -21.61 -6.79 16.29
C LEU A 49 -21.04 -8.15 16.72
N ARG A 50 -21.76 -9.25 16.48
CA ARG A 50 -21.23 -10.61 16.74
C ARG A 50 -19.95 -10.87 15.95
N TRP A 51 -19.97 -10.61 14.64
CA TRP A 51 -18.77 -10.75 13.82
C TRP A 51 -17.60 -9.87 14.32
N HIS A 52 -17.91 -8.61 14.64
CA HIS A 52 -16.91 -7.68 15.13
C HIS A 52 -16.27 -8.17 16.44
N GLY A 53 -17.05 -8.77 17.32
CA GLY A 53 -16.59 -9.37 18.60
C GLY A 53 -15.65 -10.55 18.40
N THR A 54 -15.71 -11.28 17.28
CA THR A 54 -14.78 -12.37 16.97
C THR A 54 -13.39 -11.91 16.52
N LEU A 55 -13.22 -10.60 16.27
CA LEU A 55 -11.98 -10.08 15.75
C LEU A 55 -11.08 -9.61 16.89
N ALA A 56 -9.77 -9.86 16.74
CA ALA A 56 -8.78 -9.33 17.68
C ALA A 56 -8.92 -7.81 17.84
N GLU A 57 -8.55 -7.32 19.00
CA GLU A 57 -8.54 -5.88 19.27
C GLU A 57 -7.82 -5.11 18.18
N ALA A 58 -8.45 -4.07 17.73
CA ALA A 58 -7.94 -3.19 16.68
C ALA A 58 -8.11 -1.73 17.11
N CYS A 59 -7.25 -0.86 16.59
CA CYS A 59 -7.40 0.57 16.81
C CYS A 59 -8.77 1.07 16.33
N SER A 60 -9.26 2.15 16.93
CA SER A 60 -10.59 2.70 16.66
C SER A 60 -10.82 3.02 15.17
N SER A 61 -9.78 3.48 14.46
CA SER A 61 -9.85 3.74 13.02
C SER A 61 -10.10 2.47 12.20
N THR A 62 -9.46 1.35 12.56
CA THR A 62 -9.70 0.05 11.91
C THR A 62 -11.11 -0.47 12.17
N ARG A 63 -11.61 -0.30 13.40
CA ARG A 63 -13.00 -0.65 13.75
C ARG A 63 -14.00 0.17 12.95
N GLY A 64 -13.81 1.49 12.87
CA GLY A 64 -14.64 2.38 12.06
C GLY A 64 -14.60 2.05 10.57
N ALA A 65 -13.43 1.71 10.02
CA ALA A 65 -13.29 1.29 8.63
C ALA A 65 -14.06 -0.01 8.34
N ARG A 66 -14.03 -1.00 9.24
CA ARG A 66 -14.81 -2.25 9.11
C ARG A 66 -16.32 -1.95 9.07
N LEU A 67 -16.80 -1.11 9.99
CA LEU A 67 -18.21 -0.68 10.02
C LEU A 67 -18.59 0.00 8.71
N THR A 68 -17.78 0.97 8.25
CA THR A 68 -18.07 1.71 7.00
C THR A 68 -18.19 0.76 5.81
N VAL A 69 -17.30 -0.21 5.68
CA VAL A 69 -17.29 -1.16 4.57
C VAL A 69 -18.54 -2.07 4.59
N VAL A 70 -18.91 -2.59 5.79
CA VAL A 70 -20.12 -3.43 5.92
C VAL A 70 -21.38 -2.60 5.70
N ARG A 71 -21.43 -1.37 6.19
CA ARG A 71 -22.56 -0.44 5.95
C ARG A 71 -22.80 -0.20 4.46
N LEU A 72 -21.74 0.10 3.69
CA LEU A 72 -21.86 0.33 2.24
C LEU A 72 -22.38 -0.91 1.50
N PHE A 73 -21.97 -2.09 1.94
CA PHE A 73 -22.49 -3.36 1.40
C PHE A 73 -23.94 -3.58 1.79
N ALA A 74 -24.28 -3.39 3.06
CA ALA A 74 -25.67 -3.50 3.56
C ALA A 74 -26.60 -2.50 2.85
N GLN A 75 -26.14 -1.28 2.63
CA GLN A 75 -26.88 -0.24 1.91
C GLN A 75 -27.15 -0.63 0.44
N TRP A 76 -26.19 -1.28 -0.21
CA TRP A 76 -26.39 -1.80 -1.55
C TRP A 76 -27.39 -2.97 -1.54
N LEU A 77 -27.31 -3.88 -0.55
CA LEU A 77 -28.25 -4.99 -0.41
C LEU A 77 -29.68 -4.50 -0.13
N SER A 78 -29.84 -3.54 0.77
CA SER A 78 -31.15 -2.99 1.16
C SER A 78 -31.88 -2.28 0.01
N SER A 79 -31.17 -1.88 -1.06
CA SER A 79 -31.79 -1.32 -2.26
C SER A 79 -32.52 -2.37 -3.11
N PHE A 80 -32.24 -3.67 -2.88
CA PHE A 80 -32.90 -4.78 -3.56
C PHE A 80 -33.86 -5.56 -2.62
N ASP A 81 -33.50 -5.63 -1.32
CA ASP A 81 -34.24 -6.34 -0.31
C ASP A 81 -34.26 -5.55 1.01
N PRO A 82 -35.41 -4.94 1.40
CA PRO A 82 -35.54 -4.16 2.63
C PRO A 82 -35.29 -4.94 3.93
N ALA A 83 -35.26 -6.28 3.88
CA ALA A 83 -34.96 -7.11 5.03
C ALA A 83 -33.46 -6.96 5.50
N HIS A 84 -32.62 -6.39 4.68
CA HIS A 84 -31.25 -6.03 5.09
C HIS A 84 -31.25 -4.71 5.87
N GLU A 85 -30.81 -4.77 7.12
CA GLU A 85 -30.62 -3.60 7.95
C GLU A 85 -29.24 -2.97 7.69
N VAL A 86 -29.18 -1.64 7.58
CA VAL A 86 -27.92 -0.89 7.49
C VAL A 86 -27.46 -0.51 8.90
N PRO A 87 -26.40 -1.10 9.45
CA PRO A 87 -25.89 -0.75 10.78
C PRO A 87 -25.73 0.77 10.94
N PRO A 88 -26.12 1.40 12.06
CA PRO A 88 -26.11 2.85 12.21
C PRO A 88 -24.68 3.44 12.12
N GLN A 89 -24.60 4.66 11.59
CA GLN A 89 -23.37 5.43 11.60
C GLN A 89 -23.02 5.79 13.06
N GLY A 90 -21.74 5.60 13.45
CA GLY A 90 -21.33 5.88 14.83
C GLY A 90 -21.59 4.74 15.81
N LEU A 91 -22.07 3.55 15.36
CA LEU A 91 -22.25 2.37 16.20
C LEU A 91 -20.98 1.99 16.99
N LEU A 92 -19.81 2.24 16.42
CA LEU A 92 -18.52 2.02 17.07
C LEU A 92 -17.80 3.35 17.30
N PRO A 93 -17.15 3.56 18.47
CA PRO A 93 -16.31 4.71 18.69
C PRO A 93 -15.21 4.76 17.63
N SER A 94 -15.18 5.79 16.81
CA SER A 94 -14.12 5.99 15.83
C SER A 94 -13.49 7.36 16.04
N SER A 95 -12.37 7.41 16.76
CA SER A 95 -11.54 8.61 16.84
C SER A 95 -10.38 8.47 15.85
N ILE A 96 -10.43 9.18 14.76
CA ILE A 96 -9.28 9.33 13.88
C ILE A 96 -8.43 10.47 14.47
N ARG A 97 -7.55 10.15 15.40
CA ARG A 97 -6.46 11.06 15.76
C ARG A 97 -5.42 11.00 14.66
N ARG A 98 -5.40 11.99 13.80
CA ARG A 98 -4.25 12.20 12.90
C ARG A 98 -3.08 12.66 13.76
N SER A 99 -2.06 11.84 13.93
CA SER A 99 -0.79 12.31 14.45
C SER A 99 -0.23 13.37 13.50
N ARG A 100 0.40 14.40 14.05
CA ARG A 100 1.14 15.34 13.21
C ARG A 100 2.26 14.57 12.49
N PRO A 101 2.40 14.70 11.17
CA PRO A 101 3.52 14.07 10.47
C PRO A 101 4.82 14.70 10.97
N HIS A 102 5.85 13.88 11.14
CA HIS A 102 7.20 14.37 11.33
C HIS A 102 7.72 14.89 9.98
N ILE A 103 8.21 16.10 9.97
CA ILE A 103 8.85 16.71 8.80
C ILE A 103 10.35 16.60 9.04
N TYR A 104 11.00 15.75 8.27
CA TYR A 104 12.44 15.52 8.38
C TYR A 104 13.22 16.75 7.91
N SER A 105 14.21 17.17 8.69
CA SER A 105 15.22 18.15 8.27
C SER A 105 16.20 17.54 7.27
N ASP A 106 16.94 18.37 6.56
CA ASP A 106 17.98 17.90 5.62
C ASP A 106 19.05 17.05 6.31
N ASP A 107 19.40 17.37 7.56
CA ASP A 107 20.38 16.62 8.33
C ASP A 107 19.85 15.26 8.79
N GLU A 108 18.58 15.18 9.20
CA GLU A 108 17.92 13.91 9.49
C GLU A 108 17.85 13.02 8.24
N ILE A 109 17.51 13.61 7.09
CA ILE A 109 17.50 12.87 5.81
C ILE A 109 18.89 12.33 5.47
N ARG A 110 19.96 13.14 5.59
CA ARG A 110 21.33 12.68 5.37
C ARG A 110 21.71 11.56 6.33
N THR A 111 21.35 11.68 7.60
CA THR A 111 21.62 10.67 8.62
C THR A 111 20.93 9.36 8.30
N ILE A 112 19.64 9.41 7.91
CA ILE A 112 18.85 8.21 7.52
C ILE A 112 19.48 7.54 6.29
N ILE A 113 19.89 8.32 5.27
CA ILE A 113 20.52 7.76 4.07
C ILE A 113 21.88 7.10 4.42
N ALA A 114 22.68 7.74 5.26
CA ALA A 114 23.93 7.17 5.73
C ALA A 114 23.73 5.88 6.53
N ALA A 115 22.81 5.87 7.48
CA ALA A 115 22.46 4.68 8.25
C ALA A 115 21.88 3.56 7.38
N ALA A 116 21.08 3.91 6.35
CA ALA A 116 20.56 2.93 5.40
C ALA A 116 21.68 2.26 4.60
N LYS A 117 22.76 2.98 4.26
CA LYS A 117 23.92 2.43 3.55
C LYS A 117 24.64 1.36 4.35
N GLU A 118 24.64 1.48 5.66
CA GLU A 118 25.28 0.54 6.60
C GLU A 118 24.37 -0.66 6.97
N LEU A 119 23.21 -0.80 6.38
CA LEU A 119 22.31 -1.93 6.67
C LEU A 119 23.00 -3.27 6.30
N PRO A 120 23.01 -4.25 7.22
CA PRO A 120 23.67 -5.52 6.97
C PRO A 120 23.04 -6.24 5.77
N SER A 121 23.89 -6.74 4.88
CA SER A 121 23.52 -7.42 3.65
C SER A 121 24.48 -8.57 3.39
N ILE A 122 23.98 -9.70 2.91
CA ILE A 122 24.80 -10.86 2.57
C ILE A 122 25.62 -10.58 1.31
N TYR A 123 25.05 -9.84 0.36
CA TYR A 123 25.67 -9.57 -0.94
C TYR A 123 25.99 -8.09 -1.15
N GLY A 124 25.89 -7.25 -0.11
CA GLY A 124 26.18 -5.81 -0.21
C GLY A 124 25.06 -4.96 -0.84
N LEU A 125 23.99 -5.57 -1.33
CA LEU A 125 22.98 -4.89 -2.13
C LEU A 125 21.94 -4.13 -1.29
N ARG A 126 21.63 -4.62 -0.10
CA ARG A 126 20.56 -4.06 0.74
C ARG A 126 20.80 -2.60 1.11
N GLY A 127 22.00 -2.28 1.60
CA GLY A 127 22.37 -0.92 1.97
C GLY A 127 22.37 0.00 0.76
N LEU A 128 22.94 -0.45 -0.34
CA LEU A 128 22.98 0.27 -1.62
C LEU A 128 21.56 0.59 -2.12
N THR A 129 20.67 -0.41 -2.14
CA THR A 129 19.28 -0.24 -2.60
C THR A 129 18.50 0.69 -1.67
N CYS A 130 18.60 0.52 -0.35
CA CYS A 130 17.81 1.32 0.60
C CYS A 130 18.26 2.77 0.65
N SER A 131 19.56 3.04 0.67
CA SER A 131 20.08 4.42 0.66
C SER A 131 19.69 5.17 -0.62
N THR A 132 19.77 4.51 -1.79
CA THR A 132 19.35 5.09 -3.07
C THR A 132 17.83 5.31 -3.12
N LEU A 133 17.02 4.36 -2.65
CA LEU A 133 15.57 4.51 -2.58
C LEU A 133 15.15 5.69 -1.70
N PHE A 134 15.70 5.80 -0.49
CA PHE A 134 15.35 6.87 0.44
C PHE A 134 15.83 8.23 -0.07
N GLY A 135 17.01 8.29 -0.65
CA GLY A 135 17.50 9.49 -1.32
C GLY A 135 16.64 9.94 -2.48
N LEU A 136 16.22 9.00 -3.35
CA LEU A 136 15.35 9.33 -4.47
C LEU A 136 13.99 9.86 -3.99
N ILE A 137 13.39 9.22 -2.99
CA ILE A 137 12.11 9.67 -2.41
C ILE A 137 12.26 11.07 -1.81
N ALA A 138 13.36 11.34 -1.10
CA ALA A 138 13.59 12.63 -0.46
C ALA A 138 13.69 13.78 -1.47
N VAL A 139 14.38 13.56 -2.60
CA VAL A 139 14.59 14.63 -3.60
C VAL A 139 13.44 14.77 -4.61
N THR A 140 12.60 13.73 -4.79
CA THR A 140 11.53 13.73 -5.80
C THR A 140 10.13 13.84 -5.24
N GLY A 141 9.94 13.58 -3.95
CA GLY A 141 8.62 13.51 -3.33
C GLY A 141 7.75 12.35 -3.84
N LEU A 142 8.37 11.30 -4.40
CA LEU A 142 7.64 10.08 -4.82
C LEU A 142 6.95 9.42 -3.63
N ARG A 143 5.74 8.86 -3.88
CA ARG A 143 5.17 7.92 -2.93
C ARG A 143 5.99 6.64 -2.92
N ILE A 144 6.06 6.00 -1.75
CA ILE A 144 6.80 4.74 -1.62
C ILE A 144 6.35 3.69 -2.66
N SER A 145 5.06 3.58 -2.91
CA SER A 145 4.51 2.66 -3.92
C SER A 145 4.91 3.01 -5.35
N GLU A 146 5.01 4.30 -5.67
CA GLU A 146 5.48 4.78 -6.97
C GLU A 146 6.97 4.47 -7.15
N ALA A 147 7.79 4.76 -6.14
CA ALA A 147 9.22 4.47 -6.18
C ALA A 147 9.49 2.96 -6.32
N LEU A 148 8.78 2.12 -5.58
CA LEU A 148 8.94 0.66 -5.65
C LEU A 148 8.43 0.04 -6.96
N ALA A 149 7.52 0.72 -7.66
CA ALA A 149 7.02 0.27 -8.96
C ALA A 149 7.96 0.61 -10.13
N LEU A 150 8.97 1.47 -9.93
CA LEU A 150 9.89 1.87 -10.97
C LEU A 150 10.68 0.70 -11.54
N ASP A 151 10.87 0.73 -12.85
CA ASP A 151 11.80 -0.09 -13.59
C ASP A 151 13.03 0.74 -14.00
N ARG A 152 14.13 0.07 -14.39
CA ARG A 152 15.32 0.75 -14.89
C ARG A 152 15.04 1.64 -16.09
N ASP A 153 14.14 1.19 -16.97
CA ASP A 153 13.77 1.87 -18.21
C ASP A 153 12.86 3.09 -17.98
N ASP A 154 12.45 3.33 -16.73
CA ASP A 154 11.75 4.54 -16.34
C ASP A 154 12.69 5.74 -16.16
N ILE A 155 13.99 5.51 -16.17
CA ILE A 155 15.02 6.55 -16.05
C ILE A 155 15.52 6.90 -17.45
N ASP A 156 15.12 8.06 -17.96
CA ASP A 156 15.71 8.65 -19.16
C ASP A 156 16.94 9.48 -18.72
N THR A 157 18.11 8.88 -18.85
CA THR A 157 19.37 9.50 -18.43
C THR A 157 19.80 10.63 -19.36
N LEU A 158 19.43 10.58 -20.64
CA LEU A 158 19.78 11.61 -21.63
C LEU A 158 18.96 12.87 -21.40
N ASN A 159 17.64 12.75 -21.24
CA ASN A 159 16.75 13.86 -20.99
C ASN A 159 16.64 14.22 -19.50
N ARG A 160 17.25 13.43 -18.61
CA ARG A 160 17.22 13.60 -17.14
C ARG A 160 15.79 13.62 -16.61
N VAL A 161 15.00 12.63 -17.01
CA VAL A 161 13.61 12.52 -16.65
C VAL A 161 13.32 11.15 -16.06
N LEU A 162 12.53 11.12 -14.98
CA LEU A 162 11.96 9.92 -14.41
C LEU A 162 10.50 9.79 -14.79
N ARG A 163 10.13 8.68 -15.42
CA ARG A 163 8.73 8.35 -15.76
C ARG A 163 8.06 7.63 -14.60
N VAL A 164 6.98 8.20 -14.08
CA VAL A 164 6.14 7.57 -13.05
C VAL A 164 4.87 7.05 -13.72
N ARG A 165 4.80 5.75 -14.00
CA ARG A 165 3.72 5.12 -14.79
C ARG A 165 2.40 4.99 -14.03
N GLN A 166 2.43 4.81 -12.72
CA GLN A 166 1.25 4.55 -11.90
C GLN A 166 1.10 5.58 -10.77
N GLY A 167 0.83 6.83 -11.15
CA GLY A 167 0.46 7.86 -10.19
C GLY A 167 -0.95 7.62 -9.60
N LYS A 168 -1.37 8.48 -8.69
CA LYS A 168 -2.73 8.48 -8.14
C LYS A 168 -3.75 8.54 -9.29
N LEU A 169 -4.69 7.59 -9.35
CA LEU A 169 -5.70 7.43 -10.42
C LEU A 169 -5.12 6.94 -11.76
N GLY A 170 -3.99 6.21 -11.77
CA GLY A 170 -3.42 5.64 -12.99
C GLY A 170 -2.78 6.66 -13.94
N LYS A 171 -2.59 7.91 -13.51
CA LYS A 171 -1.99 8.94 -14.35
C LYS A 171 -0.48 8.80 -14.39
N GLU A 172 0.09 8.86 -15.60
CA GLU A 172 1.53 8.99 -15.79
C GLU A 172 1.99 10.44 -15.58
N ARG A 173 3.21 10.60 -15.08
CA ARG A 173 3.88 11.90 -15.03
C ARG A 173 5.38 11.75 -15.22
N LEU A 174 5.97 12.80 -15.75
CA LEU A 174 7.40 12.92 -15.90
C LEU A 174 7.94 13.85 -14.80
N LEU A 175 9.03 13.44 -14.16
CA LEU A 175 9.71 14.22 -13.13
C LEU A 175 11.12 14.57 -13.65
N PRO A 176 11.47 15.86 -13.73
CA PRO A 176 12.83 16.25 -14.06
C PRO A 176 13.77 15.86 -12.92
N LEU A 177 14.95 15.34 -13.26
CA LEU A 177 15.97 14.97 -12.31
C LEU A 177 17.16 15.92 -12.43
N HIS A 178 17.71 16.34 -11.29
CA HIS A 178 19.00 17.03 -11.28
C HIS A 178 20.11 16.08 -11.74
N LEU A 179 21.16 16.60 -12.38
CA LEU A 179 22.27 15.81 -12.92
C LEU A 179 22.89 14.88 -11.85
N SER A 180 23.11 15.39 -10.64
CA SER A 180 23.67 14.59 -9.55
C SER A 180 22.83 13.36 -9.18
N VAL A 181 21.50 13.46 -9.28
CA VAL A 181 20.58 12.33 -9.03
C VAL A 181 20.71 11.30 -10.15
N VAL A 182 20.78 11.75 -11.40
CA VAL A 182 20.97 10.85 -12.56
C VAL A 182 22.30 10.12 -12.43
N THR A 183 23.39 10.81 -12.14
CA THR A 183 24.73 10.19 -11.94
C THR A 183 24.65 9.13 -10.84
N HIS A 184 24.07 9.47 -9.69
CA HIS A 184 23.94 8.51 -8.58
C HIS A 184 23.10 7.28 -8.96
N LEU A 185 22.04 7.45 -9.75
CA LEU A 185 21.23 6.33 -10.23
C LEU A 185 21.97 5.45 -11.23
N ILE A 186 22.81 6.03 -12.09
CA ILE A 186 23.68 5.28 -13.02
C ILE A 186 24.68 4.45 -12.23
N ASP A 187 25.37 5.05 -11.24
CA ASP A 187 26.32 4.36 -10.37
C ASP A 187 25.64 3.22 -9.59
N TYR A 188 24.46 3.51 -9.06
CA TYR A 188 23.63 2.50 -8.37
C TYR A 188 23.33 1.32 -9.29
N LEU A 189 22.85 1.57 -10.52
CA LEU A 189 22.50 0.53 -11.47
C LEU A 189 23.70 -0.31 -11.87
N ALA A 190 24.85 0.32 -12.10
CA ALA A 190 26.10 -0.37 -12.45
C ALA A 190 26.55 -1.30 -11.32
N GLU A 191 26.59 -0.81 -10.08
CA GLU A 191 27.01 -1.59 -8.93
C GLU A 191 26.00 -2.69 -8.58
N ARG A 192 24.71 -2.39 -8.66
CA ARG A 192 23.63 -3.36 -8.49
C ARG A 192 23.78 -4.54 -9.47
N ASP A 193 23.92 -4.23 -10.77
CA ASP A 193 24.02 -5.26 -11.82
C ASP A 193 25.31 -6.07 -11.67
N ARG A 194 26.41 -5.45 -11.21
CA ARG A 194 27.65 -6.13 -10.88
C ARG A 194 27.46 -7.13 -9.73
N LEU A 195 26.75 -6.74 -8.67
CA LEU A 195 26.50 -7.61 -7.50
C LEU A 195 25.55 -8.75 -7.80
N ILE A 196 24.56 -8.52 -8.66
CA ILE A 196 23.56 -9.55 -9.06
C ILE A 196 24.13 -10.49 -10.16
N GLY A 197 25.07 -9.99 -10.98
CA GLY A 197 25.64 -10.72 -12.11
C GLY A 197 24.83 -10.65 -13.40
N HIS A 198 23.67 -10.02 -13.39
CA HIS A 198 22.81 -9.82 -14.57
C HIS A 198 21.87 -8.62 -14.37
N PRO A 199 21.43 -7.96 -15.46
CA PRO A 199 20.45 -6.88 -15.36
C PRO A 199 19.07 -7.41 -14.94
N VAL A 200 18.38 -6.63 -14.09
CA VAL A 200 17.01 -6.88 -13.62
C VAL A 200 16.14 -5.68 -13.96
N ALA A 201 14.90 -5.90 -14.42
CA ALA A 201 13.99 -4.84 -14.82
C ALA A 201 13.66 -3.88 -13.66
N ALA A 202 13.34 -4.42 -12.48
CA ALA A 202 13.00 -3.61 -11.30
C ALA A 202 14.15 -2.66 -10.91
N LEU A 203 13.86 -1.39 -10.66
CA LEU A 203 14.88 -0.44 -10.21
C LEU A 203 15.42 -0.82 -8.84
N PHE A 204 14.55 -1.01 -7.86
CA PHE A 204 14.94 -1.35 -6.48
C PHE A 204 14.70 -2.82 -6.18
N VAL A 205 15.74 -3.52 -5.78
CA VAL A 205 15.73 -4.97 -5.60
C VAL A 205 16.28 -5.40 -4.24
N THR A 206 15.94 -6.60 -3.83
CA THR A 206 16.45 -7.27 -2.64
C THR A 206 17.77 -8.00 -2.95
N ASP A 207 18.45 -8.51 -1.92
CA ASP A 207 19.62 -9.41 -2.06
C ASP A 207 19.34 -10.66 -2.91
N LYS A 208 18.08 -11.00 -3.17
CA LYS A 208 17.65 -12.12 -4.02
C LYS A 208 17.29 -11.69 -5.45
N ALA A 209 17.71 -10.51 -5.88
CA ALA A 209 17.38 -9.92 -7.17
C ALA A 209 15.87 -9.76 -7.46
N SER A 210 15.02 -9.86 -6.46
CA SER A 210 13.58 -9.63 -6.58
C SER A 210 13.23 -8.18 -6.24
N ARG A 211 12.18 -7.64 -6.86
CA ARG A 211 11.68 -6.29 -6.56
C ARG A 211 11.48 -6.08 -5.06
N LEU A 212 11.98 -4.98 -4.52
CA LEU A 212 11.79 -4.61 -3.12
C LEU A 212 10.30 -4.35 -2.84
N THR A 213 9.79 -4.94 -1.77
CA THR A 213 8.39 -4.80 -1.37
C THR A 213 8.18 -3.62 -0.41
N ASP A 214 6.94 -3.10 -0.31
CA ASP A 214 6.59 -2.03 0.65
C ASP A 214 6.91 -2.43 2.10
N CYS A 215 6.62 -3.68 2.47
CA CYS A 215 6.97 -4.21 3.80
C CYS A 215 8.49 -4.20 4.03
N GLY A 216 9.26 -4.65 3.04
CA GLY A 216 10.73 -4.65 3.10
C GLY A 216 11.31 -3.24 3.19
N ALA A 217 10.80 -2.30 2.40
CA ALA A 217 11.24 -0.91 2.43
C ALA A 217 10.96 -0.25 3.78
N ARG A 218 9.74 -0.42 4.33
CA ARG A 218 9.37 0.12 5.65
C ARG A 218 10.17 -0.50 6.79
N TYR A 219 10.39 -1.80 6.73
CA TYR A 219 11.25 -2.47 7.72
C TYR A 219 12.67 -1.91 7.72
N ASN A 220 13.26 -1.72 6.53
CA ASN A 220 14.60 -1.15 6.41
C ASN A 220 14.66 0.32 6.82
N PHE A 221 13.63 1.10 6.51
CA PHE A 221 13.52 2.49 6.95
C PHE A 221 13.48 2.58 8.49
N ALA A 222 12.65 1.78 9.14
CA ALA A 222 12.58 1.75 10.61
C ALA A 222 13.88 1.30 11.28
N ARG A 223 14.78 0.61 10.56
CA ARG A 223 16.11 0.25 11.07
C ARG A 223 17.16 1.33 10.83
N ALA A 224 16.94 2.22 9.87
CA ALA A 224 17.81 3.34 9.55
C ALA A 224 17.49 4.59 10.40
N CYS A 225 16.26 4.68 10.97
CA CYS A 225 15.86 5.69 11.95
C CYS A 225 16.25 5.27 13.36
#